data_f888e4dccb5bcbc51394d69b507ce06e
#
_entry.id   f888e4dccb5bcbc51394d69b507ce06e
#
_cell.length_a   1.000
_cell.length_b   1.000
_cell.length_c   1.000
_cell.angle_alpha   90.00
_cell.angle_beta   90.00
_cell.angle_gamma   90.00
#
_symmetry.space_group_name_H-M   'P 1'
#
loop_
_entity.id
_entity.type
_entity.pdbx_description
1 polymer ?
#
loop_
_entity_poly.entity_id
_entity_poly.type
_entity_poly.pdbx_seq_one_letter_code
_entity_poly.pdbx_strand_id
1 'polypeptide(L)'
;MNLDIKNYSVLQVLPHLNSGGLVSGAIEVSEALQKSGMRSFVASEGGRREREITRTGGKVFNFSLGSKNPLIIFLNIYKLSRIIKKYKINIIHARSRAPAWSAYFAAKKMGIPFVATFHGT
;
A
#
# COMPACT_ATOMS: atom_id res chain seq x y z
N MET A 1 26.44 8.58 -5.37
CA MET A 1 25.61 7.47 -4.88
C MET A 1 24.53 7.19 -5.91
N ASN A 2 24.60 6.01 -6.51
CA ASN A 2 23.58 5.62 -7.48
C ASN A 2 22.42 4.96 -6.77
N LEU A 3 21.31 5.70 -6.68
CA LEU A 3 20.07 5.13 -6.21
C LEU A 3 19.43 4.40 -7.40
N ASP A 4 19.38 3.08 -7.31
CA ASP A 4 18.71 2.30 -8.34
C ASP A 4 17.21 2.36 -8.10
N ILE A 5 16.58 3.43 -8.57
CA ILE A 5 15.15 3.66 -8.37
C ILE A 5 14.30 2.61 -9.09
N LYS A 6 14.85 1.95 -10.10
CA LYS A 6 14.12 0.90 -10.84
C LYS A 6 13.80 -0.30 -9.97
N ASN A 7 14.57 -0.53 -8.92
CA ASN A 7 14.32 -1.63 -7.98
C ASN A 7 13.63 -1.18 -6.70
N TYR A 8 13.28 0.10 -6.62
CA TYR A 8 12.60 0.62 -5.45
C TYR A 8 11.12 0.30 -5.53
N SER A 9 10.59 -0.31 -4.48
CA SER A 9 9.21 -0.76 -4.44
C SER A 9 8.45 -0.09 -3.30
N VAL A 10 7.30 0.49 -3.62
CA VAL A 10 6.45 1.19 -2.67
C VAL A 10 5.11 0.47 -2.56
N LEU A 11 4.69 0.19 -1.34
CA LEU A 11 3.38 -0.39 -1.06
C LEU A 11 2.50 0.64 -0.38
N GLN A 12 1.42 1.03 -1.02
CA GLN A 12 0.39 1.88 -0.40
C GLN A 12 -0.71 0.99 0.15
N VAL A 13 -1.21 1.30 1.35
CA VAL A 13 -2.34 0.58 1.94
C VAL A 13 -3.46 1.56 2.25
N LEU A 14 -4.68 1.20 1.88
CA LEU A 14 -5.87 2.02 2.11
C LEU A 14 -7.10 1.11 2.19
N PRO A 15 -8.25 1.62 2.71
CA PRO A 15 -9.39 0.73 2.94
C PRO A 15 -9.99 0.16 1.66
N HIS A 16 -10.17 0.99 0.63
CA HIS A 16 -10.82 0.58 -0.61
C HIS A 16 -10.34 1.43 -1.79
N LEU A 17 -10.70 1.02 -3.00
CA LEU A 17 -10.39 1.72 -4.25
C LEU A 17 -11.67 2.08 -5.01
N ASN A 18 -12.70 2.56 -4.30
CA ASN A 18 -13.97 2.92 -4.94
C ASN A 18 -14.00 4.36 -5.43
N SER A 19 -13.93 5.33 -4.53
CA SER A 19 -14.03 6.73 -4.89
C SER A 19 -13.48 7.62 -3.78
N GLY A 20 -13.33 8.91 -4.09
CA GLY A 20 -12.90 9.91 -3.13
C GLY A 20 -11.46 10.37 -3.33
N GLY A 21 -11.11 11.45 -2.64
CA GLY A 21 -9.78 12.06 -2.76
C GLY A 21 -8.66 11.16 -2.30
N LEU A 22 -8.89 10.35 -1.26
CA LEU A 22 -7.92 9.39 -0.76
C LEU A 22 -7.54 8.38 -1.86
N VAL A 23 -8.54 7.87 -2.57
CA VAL A 23 -8.35 6.91 -3.64
C VAL A 23 -7.67 7.56 -4.84
N SER A 24 -8.12 8.76 -5.22
CA SER A 24 -7.50 9.50 -6.33
C SER A 24 -6.03 9.79 -6.05
N GLY A 25 -5.70 10.18 -4.81
CA GLY A 25 -4.32 10.42 -4.42
C GLY A 25 -3.45 9.18 -4.54
N ALA A 26 -3.98 8.04 -4.11
CA ALA A 26 -3.23 6.77 -4.22
C ALA A 26 -2.98 6.40 -5.68
N ILE A 27 -3.97 6.59 -6.54
CA ILE A 27 -3.84 6.30 -7.98
C ILE A 27 -2.81 7.23 -8.63
N GLU A 28 -2.86 8.51 -8.31
CA GLU A 28 -1.91 9.49 -8.85
C GLU A 28 -0.47 9.16 -8.43
N VAL A 29 -0.27 8.80 -7.17
CA VAL A 29 1.06 8.41 -6.68
C VAL A 29 1.53 7.13 -7.36
N SER A 30 0.64 6.14 -7.51
CA SER A 30 0.98 4.89 -8.18
C SER A 30 1.45 5.15 -9.61
N GLU A 31 0.73 5.98 -10.35
CA GLU A 31 1.11 6.33 -11.72
C GLU A 31 2.46 7.05 -11.76
N ALA A 32 2.67 8.00 -10.86
CA ALA A 32 3.92 8.75 -10.79
C ALA A 32 5.10 7.82 -10.47
N LEU A 33 4.92 6.87 -9.57
CA LEU A 33 5.95 5.90 -9.23
C LEU A 33 6.34 5.06 -10.43
N GLN A 34 5.34 4.55 -11.16
CA GLN A 34 5.59 3.75 -12.37
C GLN A 34 6.31 4.55 -13.45
N LYS A 35 5.91 5.81 -13.65
CA LYS A 35 6.57 6.68 -14.62
C LYS A 35 8.01 6.98 -14.24
N SER A 36 8.33 6.98 -12.95
CA SER A 36 9.68 7.21 -12.45
C SER A 36 10.57 5.96 -12.50
N GLY A 37 10.00 4.82 -12.91
CA GLY A 37 10.74 3.56 -12.95
C GLY A 37 10.70 2.77 -11.67
N MET A 38 9.96 3.23 -10.67
CA MET A 38 9.76 2.50 -9.42
C MET A 38 8.61 1.51 -9.58
N ARG A 39 8.53 0.53 -8.68
CA ARG A 39 7.43 -0.43 -8.68
C ARG A 39 6.37 0.02 -7.69
N SER A 40 5.13 0.04 -8.14
CA SER A 40 3.98 0.44 -7.33
C SER A 40 3.11 -0.76 -6.97
N PHE A 41 2.82 -0.90 -5.68
CA PHE A 41 1.92 -1.92 -5.14
C PHE A 41 0.87 -1.22 -4.30
N VAL A 42 -0.37 -1.69 -4.38
CA VAL A 42 -1.47 -1.12 -3.60
C VAL A 42 -2.28 -2.25 -2.99
N ALA A 43 -2.50 -2.21 -1.69
CA ALA A 43 -3.32 -3.18 -0.98
C ALA A 43 -4.56 -2.48 -0.41
N SER A 44 -5.73 -3.07 -0.63
CA SER A 44 -7.01 -2.54 -0.16
C SER A 44 -8.04 -3.66 -0.13
N GLU A 45 -9.29 -3.34 0.23
CA GLU A 45 -10.39 -4.29 0.07
C GLU A 45 -10.86 -4.41 -1.38
N GLY A 46 -10.24 -3.63 -2.28
CA GLY A 46 -10.64 -3.62 -3.68
C GLY A 46 -11.60 -2.47 -3.98
N GLY A 47 -12.00 -2.36 -5.22
CA GLY A 47 -12.93 -1.36 -5.65
C GLY A 47 -12.92 -1.18 -7.17
N ARG A 48 -13.88 -0.41 -7.66
CA ARG A 48 -14.08 -0.21 -9.11
C ARG A 48 -12.93 0.52 -9.80
N ARG A 49 -12.07 1.21 -9.02
CA ARG A 49 -10.96 1.98 -9.60
C ARG A 49 -9.63 1.23 -9.61
N GLU A 50 -9.63 -0.07 -9.28
CA GLU A 50 -8.41 -0.87 -9.34
C GLU A 50 -7.74 -0.84 -10.71
N ARG A 51 -8.53 -0.79 -11.77
CA ARG A 51 -8.01 -0.78 -13.14
C ARG A 51 -7.11 0.41 -13.43
N GLU A 52 -7.36 1.54 -12.76
CA GLU A 52 -6.54 2.73 -12.95
C GLU A 52 -5.12 2.52 -12.43
N ILE A 53 -4.94 1.60 -11.48
CA ILE A 53 -3.63 1.22 -10.98
C ILE A 53 -2.99 0.18 -11.89
N THR A 54 -3.71 -0.90 -12.19
CA THR A 54 -3.16 -1.99 -13.01
C THR A 54 -2.87 -1.56 -14.44
N ARG A 55 -3.66 -0.64 -14.97
CA ARG A 55 -3.46 -0.12 -16.32
C ARG A 55 -2.11 0.58 -16.49
N THR A 56 -1.61 1.20 -15.42
CA THR A 56 -0.32 1.89 -15.47
C THR A 56 0.85 1.01 -15.00
N GLY A 57 0.57 -0.28 -14.75
CA GLY A 57 1.61 -1.24 -14.39
C GLY A 57 1.73 -1.54 -12.91
N GLY A 58 0.90 -0.92 -12.06
CA GLY A 58 0.88 -1.20 -10.63
C GLY A 58 0.24 -2.56 -10.35
N LYS A 59 0.55 -3.12 -9.19
CA LYS A 59 -0.03 -4.39 -8.76
C LYS A 59 -0.94 -4.16 -7.55
N VAL A 60 -2.10 -4.81 -7.54
CA VAL A 60 -3.06 -4.67 -6.44
C VAL A 60 -3.23 -5.97 -5.67
N PHE A 61 -3.48 -5.85 -4.37
CA PHE A 61 -3.78 -6.96 -3.48
C PHE A 61 -5.07 -6.64 -2.74
N ASN A 62 -5.97 -7.62 -2.62
CA ASN A 62 -7.28 -7.41 -2.00
C ASN A 62 -7.41 -8.23 -0.72
N PHE A 63 -7.57 -7.54 0.41
CA PHE A 63 -7.92 -8.16 1.68
C PHE A 63 -8.46 -7.09 2.64
N SER A 64 -9.02 -7.52 3.78
CA SER A 64 -9.84 -6.67 4.65
C SER A 64 -9.04 -5.68 5.48
N LEU A 65 -8.38 -4.73 4.82
CA LEU A 65 -7.54 -3.73 5.47
C LEU A 65 -8.31 -2.67 6.25
N GLY A 66 -9.61 -2.51 5.96
CA GLY A 66 -10.44 -1.56 6.69
C GLY A 66 -11.02 -2.11 7.99
N SER A 67 -10.83 -3.39 8.26
CA SER A 67 -11.42 -4.03 9.45
C SER A 67 -10.74 -3.55 10.73
N LYS A 68 -11.57 -3.37 11.77
CA LYS A 68 -11.10 -3.06 13.12
C LYS A 68 -11.06 -4.29 14.03
N ASN A 69 -11.44 -5.46 13.49
CA ASN A 69 -11.40 -6.71 14.23
C ASN A 69 -9.94 -7.11 14.51
N PRO A 70 -9.54 -7.29 15.78
CA PRO A 70 -8.15 -7.62 16.12
C PRO A 70 -7.61 -8.86 15.43
N LEU A 71 -8.44 -9.88 15.24
CA LEU A 71 -8.00 -11.10 14.57
C LEU A 71 -7.71 -10.84 13.10
N ILE A 72 -8.52 -10.02 12.44
CA ILE A 72 -8.32 -9.66 11.05
C ILE A 72 -7.09 -8.76 10.92
N ILE A 73 -6.90 -7.81 11.84
CA ILE A 73 -5.71 -6.98 11.86
C ILE A 73 -4.45 -7.85 11.97
N PHE A 74 -4.48 -8.85 12.84
CA PHE A 74 -3.37 -9.77 13.01
C PHE A 74 -3.08 -10.55 11.71
N LEU A 75 -4.12 -11.05 11.04
CA LEU A 75 -3.98 -11.72 9.77
C LEU A 75 -3.43 -10.77 8.70
N ASN A 76 -3.85 -9.51 8.72
CA ASN A 76 -3.37 -8.51 7.78
C ASN A 76 -1.88 -8.23 7.97
N ILE A 77 -1.41 -8.22 9.21
CA ILE A 77 0.01 -8.06 9.50
C ILE A 77 0.79 -9.19 8.83
N TYR A 78 0.32 -10.42 8.96
CA TYR A 78 0.96 -11.58 8.35
C TYR A 78 0.95 -11.48 6.82
N LYS A 79 -0.20 -11.12 6.23
CA LYS A 79 -0.32 -11.00 4.78
C LYS A 79 0.58 -9.90 4.22
N LEU A 80 0.59 -8.73 4.88
CA LEU A 80 1.47 -7.63 4.47
C LEU A 80 2.93 -8.00 4.61
N SER A 81 3.30 -8.69 5.67
CA SER A 81 4.68 -9.14 5.87
C SER A 81 5.12 -10.06 4.75
N ARG A 82 4.25 -10.96 4.30
CA ARG A 82 4.55 -11.84 3.18
C ARG A 82 4.73 -11.07 1.87
N ILE A 83 3.89 -10.08 1.63
CA ILE A 83 4.00 -9.22 0.44
C ILE A 83 5.32 -8.46 0.47
N ILE A 84 5.67 -7.88 1.60
CA ILE A 84 6.93 -7.14 1.76
C ILE A 84 8.11 -8.03 1.43
N LYS A 85 8.11 -9.26 1.95
CA LYS A 85 9.20 -10.20 1.71
C LYS A 85 9.25 -10.66 0.25
N LYS A 86 8.10 -11.08 -0.29
CA LYS A 86 8.02 -11.65 -1.64
C LYS A 86 8.39 -10.64 -2.73
N TYR A 87 7.89 -9.42 -2.61
CA TYR A 87 8.08 -8.39 -3.62
C TYR A 87 9.18 -7.41 -3.28
N LYS A 88 9.88 -7.62 -2.18
CA LYS A 88 11.00 -6.77 -1.73
C LYS A 88 10.58 -5.32 -1.60
N ILE A 89 9.49 -5.09 -0.88
CA ILE A 89 8.98 -3.75 -0.65
C ILE A 89 9.96 -2.96 0.19
N ASN A 90 10.25 -1.73 -0.23
CA ASN A 90 11.21 -0.85 0.44
C ASN A 90 10.56 0.10 1.44
N ILE A 91 9.31 0.47 1.21
CA ILE A 91 8.58 1.37 2.09
C ILE A 91 7.09 1.07 1.99
N ILE A 92 6.39 1.18 3.13
CA ILE A 92 4.95 1.02 3.18
C ILE A 92 4.31 2.34 3.60
N HIS A 93 3.30 2.76 2.85
CA HIS A 93 2.61 4.03 3.06
C HIS A 93 1.14 3.78 3.35
N ALA A 94 0.71 4.04 4.59
CA ALA A 94 -0.68 3.92 4.98
C ALA A 94 -1.40 5.24 4.77
N ARG A 95 -2.56 5.20 4.11
CA ARG A 95 -3.35 6.40 3.80
C ARG A 95 -4.63 6.51 4.62
N SER A 96 -4.78 5.69 5.66
CA SER A 96 -5.94 5.72 6.53
C SER A 96 -5.58 5.05 7.85
N ARG A 97 -6.32 5.39 8.92
CA ARG A 97 -6.01 4.88 10.26
C ARG A 97 -6.17 3.37 10.38
N ALA A 98 -7.25 2.80 9.83
CA ALA A 98 -7.50 1.38 9.99
C ALA A 98 -6.39 0.52 9.39
N PRO A 99 -5.99 0.73 8.11
CA PRO A 99 -4.87 -0.01 7.54
C PRO A 99 -3.53 0.31 8.20
N ALA A 100 -3.40 1.49 8.82
CA ALA A 100 -2.13 1.91 9.41
C ALA A 100 -1.65 0.97 10.52
N TRP A 101 -2.56 0.39 11.30
CA TRP A 101 -2.19 -0.54 12.36
C TRP A 101 -1.46 -1.75 11.79
N SER A 102 -2.09 -2.42 10.82
CA SER A 102 -1.49 -3.59 10.18
C SER A 102 -0.18 -3.24 9.48
N ALA A 103 -0.17 -2.11 8.78
CA ALA A 103 0.99 -1.67 8.01
C ALA A 103 2.17 -1.34 8.94
N TYR A 104 1.91 -0.64 10.04
CA TYR A 104 2.95 -0.29 11.00
C TYR A 104 3.64 -1.53 11.56
N PHE A 105 2.84 -2.49 12.05
CA PHE A 105 3.41 -3.70 12.64
C PHE A 105 4.12 -4.57 11.60
N ALA A 106 3.60 -4.63 10.38
CA ALA A 106 4.27 -5.37 9.31
C ALA A 106 5.61 -4.72 8.96
N ALA A 107 5.64 -3.38 8.84
CA ALA A 107 6.87 -2.66 8.54
C ALA A 107 7.91 -2.86 9.64
N LYS A 108 7.49 -2.77 10.90
CA LYS A 108 8.38 -2.99 12.04
C LYS A 108 8.94 -4.40 12.04
N LYS A 109 8.08 -5.40 11.81
CA LYS A 109 8.50 -6.80 11.76
C LYS A 109 9.51 -7.04 10.63
N MET A 110 9.31 -6.43 9.49
CA MET A 110 10.14 -6.65 8.30
C MET A 110 11.32 -5.67 8.20
N GLY A 111 11.41 -4.70 9.12
CA GLY A 111 12.53 -3.77 9.14
C GLY A 111 12.54 -2.74 8.03
N ILE A 112 11.37 -2.30 7.54
CA ILE A 112 11.28 -1.29 6.50
C ILE A 112 10.61 -0.02 7.03
N PRO A 113 10.88 1.14 6.39
CA PRO A 113 10.22 2.40 6.76
C PRO A 113 8.71 2.36 6.62
N PHE A 114 8.04 3.05 7.52
CA PHE A 114 6.59 3.22 7.52
C PHE A 114 6.26 4.71 7.47
N VAL A 115 5.35 5.08 6.58
CA VAL A 115 4.84 6.45 6.45
C VAL A 115 3.32 6.39 6.55
N ALA A 116 2.74 7.33 7.27
CA ALA A 116 1.28 7.43 7.37
C ALA A 116 0.85 8.85 7.06
N THR A 117 -0.18 8.98 6.23
CA THR A 117 -0.84 10.26 5.98
C THR A 117 -2.31 10.10 6.31
N PHE A 118 -2.81 11.00 7.16
CA PHE A 118 -4.21 11.00 7.53
C PHE A 118 -4.81 12.33 7.12
N HIS A 119 -5.89 12.25 6.34
CA HIS A 119 -6.62 13.44 5.94
C HIS A 119 -7.65 13.72 7.04
N GLY A 120 -7.46 14.82 7.76
CA GLY A 120 -8.43 15.28 8.71
C GLY A 120 -9.69 15.77 7.98
N THR A 121 -10.81 15.28 8.41
CA THR A 121 -12.09 15.75 7.88
C THR A 121 -12.79 16.59 8.90
#